data_035c1a2218f7168a8965ca987cec3df7
#
_entry.id   035c1a2218f7168a8965ca987cec3df7
#
_cell.length_a   1.000
_cell.length_b   1.000
_cell.length_c   1.000
_cell.angle_alpha   90.00
_cell.angle_beta   90.00
_cell.angle_gamma   90.00
#
_symmetry.space_group_name_H-M   'P 1'
#
loop_
_entity.id
_entity.type
_entity.pdbx_description
1 polymer ?
#
loop_
_entity_poly.entity_id
_entity_poly.type
_entity_poly.pdbx_seq_one_letter_code
_entity_poly.pdbx_strand_id
1 'polypeptide(L)'
;MIGRKKQLDTALEKQNLREAIEHGEISLGEAVRRMRKISGMNQKAFARKIVGVSPRVLAEIELGRANPTVETLNKIGRAFGYEVGFRHK
;
A
#
# COMPACT_ATOMS: atom_id res chain seq x y z
N MET A 1 -2.18 -20.80 16.52
CA MET A 1 -1.38 -19.85 17.30
C MET A 1 -0.66 -18.82 16.45
N ILE A 2 0.13 -19.28 15.50
CA ILE A 2 0.88 -18.36 14.61
C ILE A 2 -0.07 -17.49 13.78
N GLY A 3 -1.12 -18.08 13.22
CA GLY A 3 -2.11 -17.34 12.44
C GLY A 3 -2.86 -16.29 13.24
N ARG A 4 -3.16 -16.60 14.50
CA ARG A 4 -3.88 -15.68 15.38
C ARG A 4 -3.02 -14.46 15.70
N LYS A 5 -1.75 -14.68 16.02
CA LYS A 5 -0.80 -13.60 16.27
C LYS A 5 -0.63 -12.74 15.02
N LYS A 6 -0.53 -13.39 13.86
CA LYS A 6 -0.41 -12.69 12.58
C LYS A 6 -1.62 -11.81 12.29
N GLN A 7 -2.83 -12.28 12.63
CA GLN A 7 -4.06 -11.49 12.45
C GLN A 7 -4.06 -10.24 13.35
N LEU A 8 -3.62 -10.37 14.60
CA LEU A 8 -3.53 -9.24 15.51
C LEU A 8 -2.49 -8.23 15.02
N ASP A 9 -1.33 -8.71 14.57
CA ASP A 9 -0.30 -7.85 14.02
C ASP A 9 -0.79 -7.11 12.77
N THR A 10 -1.54 -7.82 11.91
CA THR A 10 -2.10 -7.24 10.70
C THR A 10 -3.12 -6.15 11.02
N ALA A 11 -3.99 -6.37 12.01
CA ALA A 11 -4.98 -5.38 12.40
C ALA A 11 -4.30 -4.12 12.94
N LEU A 12 -3.27 -4.28 13.75
CA LEU A 12 -2.51 -3.15 14.29
C LEU A 12 -1.77 -2.41 13.17
N GLU A 13 -1.17 -3.15 12.24
CA GLU A 13 -0.48 -2.54 11.12
C GLU A 13 -1.42 -1.74 10.23
N LYS A 14 -2.63 -2.24 9.99
CA LYS A 14 -3.66 -1.52 9.24
C LYS A 14 -4.06 -0.22 9.94
N GLN A 15 -4.23 -0.28 11.25
CA GLN A 15 -4.57 0.89 12.04
C GLN A 15 -3.44 1.92 12.01
N ASN A 16 -2.21 1.47 12.19
CA ASN A 16 -1.05 2.36 12.14
C ASN A 16 -0.91 3.03 10.77
N LEU A 17 -1.16 2.28 9.71
CA LEU A 17 -1.12 2.83 8.35
C LEU A 17 -2.19 3.90 8.17
N ARG A 18 -3.42 3.64 8.63
CA ARG A 18 -4.51 4.62 8.56
C ARG A 18 -4.13 5.92 9.25
N GLU A 19 -3.58 5.82 10.46
CA GLU A 19 -3.17 7.00 11.21
C GLU A 19 -2.07 7.78 10.49
N ALA A 20 -1.07 7.08 9.94
CA ALA A 20 0.00 7.72 9.20
C ALA A 20 -0.52 8.45 7.96
N ILE A 21 -1.47 7.85 7.24
CA ILE A 21 -2.08 8.47 6.07
C ILE A 21 -2.89 9.70 6.48
N GLU A 22 -3.72 9.59 7.50
CA GLU A 22 -4.56 10.68 7.98
C GLU A 22 -3.74 11.88 8.45
N HIS A 23 -2.61 11.64 9.08
CA HIS A 23 -1.74 12.70 9.57
C HIS A 23 -0.76 13.20 8.51
N GLY A 24 -0.73 12.58 7.33
CA GLY A 24 0.18 12.98 6.27
C GLY A 24 1.65 12.72 6.59
N GLU A 25 1.93 11.75 7.44
CA GLU A 25 3.29 11.44 7.91
C GLU A 25 4.00 10.40 7.06
N ILE A 26 3.41 10.00 5.97
CA ILE A 26 3.92 8.91 5.16
C ILE A 26 3.92 9.31 3.68
N SER A 27 4.97 8.94 2.96
CA SER A 27 5.02 9.16 1.52
C SER A 27 4.12 8.16 0.81
N LEU A 28 3.73 8.49 -0.42
CA LEU A 28 2.92 7.59 -1.23
C LEU A 28 3.60 6.23 -1.42
N GLY A 29 4.89 6.24 -1.75
CA GLY A 29 5.64 5.01 -1.95
C GLY A 29 5.70 4.15 -0.69
N GLU A 30 5.89 4.78 0.45
CA GLU A 30 5.92 4.05 1.72
C GLU A 30 4.53 3.50 2.08
N ALA A 31 3.47 4.24 1.78
CA ALA A 31 2.11 3.74 1.99
C ALA A 31 1.86 2.47 1.16
N VAL A 32 2.24 2.50 -0.11
CA VAL A 32 2.11 1.35 -1.01
C VAL A 32 2.92 0.16 -0.47
N ARG A 33 4.15 0.41 -0.05
CA ARG A 33 5.01 -0.65 0.50
C ARG A 33 4.38 -1.29 1.74
N ARG A 34 3.83 -0.48 2.63
CA ARG A 34 3.18 -1.00 3.85
C ARG A 34 1.93 -1.79 3.51
N MET A 35 1.13 -1.33 2.56
CA MET A 35 -0.04 -2.09 2.09
C MET A 35 0.40 -3.47 1.57
N ARG A 36 1.46 -3.51 0.78
CA ARG A 36 1.99 -4.77 0.28
C ARG A 36 2.41 -5.69 1.40
N LYS A 37 3.15 -5.17 2.38
CA LYS A 37 3.62 -5.97 3.52
C LYS A 37 2.46 -6.50 4.36
N ILE A 38 1.45 -5.67 4.58
CA ILE A 38 0.24 -6.09 5.29
C ILE A 38 -0.45 -7.24 4.56
N SER A 39 -0.42 -7.21 3.23
CA SER A 39 -0.99 -8.28 2.39
C SER A 39 -0.21 -9.59 2.48
N GLY A 40 1.02 -9.56 3.02
CA GLY A 40 1.89 -10.73 3.05
C GLY A 40 2.46 -11.10 1.69
N MET A 41 2.41 -10.19 0.73
CA MET A 41 2.88 -10.44 -0.63
C MET A 41 4.24 -9.83 -0.89
N ASN A 42 5.06 -10.49 -1.70
CA ASN A 42 6.27 -9.89 -2.22
C ASN A 42 5.91 -8.97 -3.38
N GLN A 43 6.90 -8.21 -3.88
CA GLN A 43 6.66 -7.26 -4.95
C GLN A 43 6.09 -7.90 -6.21
N LYS A 44 6.61 -9.07 -6.57
CA LYS A 44 6.14 -9.78 -7.77
C LYS A 44 4.66 -10.14 -7.68
N ALA A 45 4.25 -10.73 -6.57
CA ALA A 45 2.86 -11.14 -6.39
C ALA A 45 1.93 -9.93 -6.30
N PHE A 46 2.30 -8.93 -5.53
CA PHE A 46 1.47 -7.72 -5.35
C PHE A 46 1.32 -6.96 -6.67
N ALA A 47 2.42 -6.80 -7.40
CA ALA A 47 2.40 -6.12 -8.68
C ALA A 47 1.43 -6.78 -9.66
N ARG A 48 1.48 -8.10 -9.74
CA ARG A 48 0.69 -8.84 -10.73
C ARG A 48 -0.75 -9.05 -10.30
N LYS A 49 -0.98 -9.37 -9.03
CA LYS A 49 -2.33 -9.74 -8.55
C LYS A 49 -3.18 -8.53 -8.18
N ILE A 50 -2.58 -7.50 -7.63
CA ILE A 50 -3.31 -6.35 -7.10
C ILE A 50 -3.24 -5.16 -8.05
N VAL A 51 -2.04 -4.82 -8.51
CA VAL A 51 -1.80 -3.56 -9.21
C VAL A 51 -1.94 -3.68 -10.72
N GLY A 52 -1.55 -4.82 -11.29
CA GLY A 52 -1.55 -5.01 -12.74
C GLY A 52 -0.38 -4.34 -13.44
N VAL A 53 0.77 -4.24 -12.77
CA VAL A 53 1.99 -3.68 -13.33
C VAL A 53 3.13 -4.68 -13.16
N SER A 54 4.28 -4.42 -13.79
CA SER A 54 5.45 -5.26 -13.60
C SER A 54 6.02 -5.08 -12.18
N PRO A 55 6.73 -6.07 -11.65
CA PRO A 55 7.39 -5.91 -10.35
C PRO A 55 8.37 -4.74 -10.32
N ARG A 56 9.04 -4.47 -11.43
CA ARG A 56 9.95 -3.34 -11.52
C ARG A 56 9.23 -2.02 -11.34
N VAL A 57 8.07 -1.87 -11.98
CA VAL A 57 7.26 -0.65 -11.85
C VAL A 57 6.80 -0.48 -10.42
N LEU A 58 6.35 -1.55 -9.76
CA LEU A 58 5.96 -1.47 -8.37
C LEU A 58 7.12 -1.05 -7.49
N ALA A 59 8.31 -1.61 -7.71
CA ALA A 59 9.50 -1.25 -6.94
C ALA A 59 9.80 0.25 -7.08
N GLU A 60 9.68 0.79 -8.31
CA GLU A 60 9.89 2.21 -8.55
C GLU A 60 8.84 3.08 -7.83
N ILE A 61 7.60 2.62 -7.79
CA ILE A 61 6.54 3.32 -7.04
C ILE A 61 6.89 3.36 -5.55
N GLU A 62 7.30 2.23 -4.98
CA GLU A 62 7.64 2.14 -3.56
C GLU A 62 8.84 3.03 -3.20
N LEU A 63 9.77 3.20 -4.13
CA LEU A 63 10.94 4.07 -3.93
C LEU A 63 10.66 5.55 -4.21
N GLY A 64 9.48 5.87 -4.69
CA GLY A 64 9.14 7.25 -5.03
C GLY A 64 9.76 7.74 -6.33
N ARG A 65 10.16 6.82 -7.20
CA ARG A 65 10.82 7.15 -8.48
C ARG A 65 9.90 7.12 -9.68
N ALA A 66 8.68 6.61 -9.52
CA ALA A 66 7.70 6.55 -10.60
C ALA A 66 6.56 7.52 -10.32
N ASN A 67 5.88 7.92 -11.40
CA ASN A 67 4.66 8.73 -11.32
C ASN A 67 3.49 7.85 -11.74
N PRO A 68 2.93 7.05 -10.82
CA PRO A 68 1.81 6.18 -11.15
C PRO A 68 0.58 7.01 -11.51
N THR A 69 -0.26 6.45 -12.38
CA THR A 69 -1.53 7.08 -12.73
C THR A 69 -2.50 7.00 -11.55
N VAL A 70 -3.51 7.88 -11.57
CA VAL A 70 -4.60 7.81 -10.58
C VAL A 70 -5.26 6.43 -10.62
N GLU A 71 -5.45 5.87 -11.81
CA GLU A 71 -6.03 4.54 -11.95
C GLU A 71 -5.18 3.47 -11.24
N THR A 72 -3.86 3.51 -11.42
CA THR A 72 -2.97 2.56 -10.75
C THR A 72 -3.04 2.72 -9.24
N LEU A 73 -3.01 3.96 -8.75
CA LEU A 73 -3.11 4.22 -7.32
C LEU A 73 -4.44 3.75 -6.73
N ASN A 74 -5.53 3.95 -7.46
CA ASN A 74 -6.83 3.50 -7.00
C ASN A 74 -6.94 1.98 -6.96
N LYS A 75 -6.29 1.28 -7.90
CA LYS A 75 -6.23 -0.18 -7.84
C LYS A 75 -5.54 -0.66 -6.57
N ILE A 76 -4.45 -0.02 -6.19
CA ILE A 76 -3.73 -0.35 -4.96
C ILE A 76 -4.60 -0.04 -3.74
N GLY A 77 -5.08 1.19 -3.66
CA GLY A 77 -5.82 1.66 -2.49
C GLY A 77 -7.13 0.92 -2.27
N ARG A 78 -7.81 0.56 -3.35
CA ARG A 78 -9.13 -0.08 -3.29
C ARG A 78 -9.09 -1.39 -2.50
N ALA A 79 -7.98 -2.12 -2.59
CA ALA A 79 -7.81 -3.36 -1.84
C ALA A 79 -7.78 -3.14 -0.32
N PHE A 80 -7.54 -1.91 0.12
CA PHE A 80 -7.43 -1.54 1.53
C PHE A 80 -8.46 -0.49 1.96
N GLY A 81 -9.41 -0.17 1.09
CA GLY A 81 -10.45 0.81 1.41
C GLY A 81 -10.03 2.26 1.23
N TYR A 82 -9.00 2.52 0.44
CA TYR A 82 -8.52 3.87 0.16
C TYR A 82 -8.80 4.28 -1.28
N GLU A 83 -8.88 5.58 -1.49
CA GLU A 83 -8.96 6.16 -2.82
C GLU A 83 -8.08 7.40 -2.88
N VAL A 84 -7.72 7.81 -4.08
CA VAL A 84 -6.92 9.00 -4.30
C VAL A 84 -7.81 10.22 -4.30
N GLY A 85 -7.37 11.30 -3.65
CA GLY A 85 -8.11 12.55 -3.61
C GLY A 85 -7.22 13.70 -3.18
N PHE A 86 -7.77 14.91 -3.28
CA PHE A 86 -7.09 16.11 -2.79
C PHE A 86 -7.30 16.24 -1.29
N ARG A 87 -6.32 16.85 -0.65
CA ARG A 87 -6.41 17.18 0.76
C ARG A 87 -5.93 18.62 0.95
N HIS A 88 -6.70 19.40 1.67
CA HIS A 88 -6.32 20.76 2.00
C HIS A 88 -5.15 20.72 3.00
N LYS A 89 -4.13 21.49 2.69
CA LYS A 89 -2.97 21.56 3.58
C LYS A 89 -3.22 22.44 4.78
#